data_2d35d91264a3b94859c207f7c63916e8
#
_entry.id   2d35d91264a3b94859c207f7c63916e8
#
_cell.length_a   1.000
_cell.length_b   1.000
_cell.length_c   1.000
_cell.angle_alpha   90.00
_cell.angle_beta   90.00
_cell.angle_gamma   90.00
#
_symmetry.space_group_name_H-M   'P 1'
#
loop_
_entity.id
_entity.type
_entity.pdbx_description
1 polymer ?
#
loop_
_entity_poly.entity_id
_entity_poly.type
_entity_poly.pdbx_seq_one_letter_code
_entity_poly.pdbx_strand_id
1 'polypeptide(L)'
;DIGWLATFSYVLAREKHGVELVLIVIRFGSPFYRGQIMAGVNTGINNLADFKDKTFAFVDPASTSGHLYPKSLLVSKGFDPKVFFNRAVFVGSHNAVVLSILKGEVDGGASYDDARAAVAKNFPEVFKKVKIVSYTQNIPNDVVAVRKNLNPALKQKIKEGLKYLAKTPEGSKLLKQVYGISGLADLDAFYDPVREAGKLLGLDLGHKETMD
;
A
#
# COMPACT_ATOMS: atom_id res chain seq x y z
N ASP A 1 -15.48 -16.30 2.34
CA ASP A 1 -15.98 -16.32 0.97
C ASP A 1 -15.71 -15.02 0.23
N ILE A 2 -15.73 -13.89 0.92
CA ILE A 2 -15.42 -12.55 0.39
C ILE A 2 -14.44 -11.84 1.30
N GLY A 3 -13.49 -11.11 0.74
CA GLY A 3 -12.50 -10.33 1.48
C GLY A 3 -12.26 -8.98 0.84
N TRP A 4 -11.94 -7.99 1.70
CA TRP A 4 -11.39 -6.70 1.30
C TRP A 4 -9.90 -6.76 1.55
N LEU A 5 -9.11 -6.76 0.49
CA LEU A 5 -7.67 -7.03 0.57
C LEU A 5 -6.87 -5.81 0.12
N ALA A 6 -5.83 -5.49 0.88
CA ALA A 6 -4.80 -4.57 0.43
C ALA A 6 -4.08 -5.13 -0.80
N THR A 7 -3.52 -4.25 -1.62
CA THR A 7 -2.98 -4.54 -2.94
C THR A 7 -2.01 -5.72 -2.98
N PHE A 8 -0.97 -5.70 -2.14
CA PHE A 8 0.01 -6.80 -2.13
C PHE A 8 -0.54 -8.06 -1.47
N SER A 9 -1.38 -7.92 -0.44
CA SER A 9 -2.07 -9.05 0.19
C SER A 9 -2.97 -9.79 -0.81
N TYR A 10 -3.64 -9.06 -1.72
CA TYR A 10 -4.40 -9.67 -2.80
C TYR A 10 -3.50 -10.47 -3.76
N VAL A 11 -2.35 -9.89 -4.17
CA VAL A 11 -1.42 -10.60 -5.05
C VAL A 11 -0.95 -11.89 -4.40
N LEU A 12 -0.54 -11.86 -3.14
CA LEU A 12 -0.14 -13.07 -2.40
C LEU A 12 -1.27 -14.10 -2.28
N ALA A 13 -2.48 -13.65 -1.96
CA ALA A 13 -3.63 -14.53 -1.84
C ALA A 13 -4.03 -15.15 -3.19
N ARG A 14 -3.92 -14.39 -4.28
CA ARG A 14 -4.18 -14.88 -5.64
C ARG A 14 -3.17 -15.95 -6.04
N GLU A 15 -1.88 -15.70 -5.85
CA GLU A 15 -0.83 -16.65 -6.23
C GLU A 15 -0.87 -17.93 -5.39
N LYS A 16 -1.08 -17.82 -4.07
CA LYS A 16 -1.10 -18.99 -3.17
C LYS A 16 -2.41 -19.75 -3.17
N HIS A 17 -3.54 -19.07 -3.27
CA HIS A 17 -4.87 -19.66 -3.03
C HIS A 17 -5.86 -19.47 -4.18
N GLY A 18 -5.43 -18.77 -5.24
CA GLY A 18 -6.27 -18.57 -6.44
C GLY A 18 -7.50 -17.68 -6.17
N VAL A 19 -7.46 -16.77 -5.19
CA VAL A 19 -8.59 -15.84 -4.98
C VAL A 19 -8.81 -15.00 -6.24
N GLU A 20 -10.06 -14.65 -6.48
CA GLU A 20 -10.50 -13.97 -7.69
C GLU A 20 -10.91 -12.54 -7.37
N LEU A 21 -10.44 -11.60 -8.18
CA LEU A 21 -10.84 -10.19 -8.10
C LEU A 21 -12.31 -10.02 -8.51
N VAL A 22 -13.04 -9.22 -7.75
CA VAL A 22 -14.42 -8.83 -8.06
C VAL A 22 -14.50 -7.37 -8.45
N LEU A 23 -13.93 -6.48 -7.64
CA LEU A 23 -13.93 -5.03 -7.86
C LEU A 23 -12.63 -4.41 -7.32
N ILE A 24 -12.19 -3.36 -7.97
CA ILE A 24 -11.14 -2.47 -7.46
C ILE A 24 -11.77 -1.25 -6.77
N VAL A 25 -11.12 -0.78 -5.74
CA VAL A 25 -11.52 0.40 -4.97
C VAL A 25 -11.06 1.67 -5.68
N ILE A 26 -11.95 2.65 -5.76
CA ILE A 26 -11.65 4.01 -6.19
C ILE A 26 -11.60 4.91 -4.95
N ARG A 27 -10.47 5.59 -4.74
CA ARG A 27 -10.29 6.59 -3.67
C ARG A 27 -10.00 7.95 -4.27
N PHE A 28 -10.70 8.98 -3.82
CA PHE A 28 -10.53 10.35 -4.34
C PHE A 28 -10.60 10.44 -5.88
N GLY A 29 -11.48 9.63 -6.50
CA GLY A 29 -11.66 9.58 -7.96
C GLY A 29 -10.58 8.83 -8.72
N SER A 30 -9.59 8.22 -8.06
CA SER A 30 -8.49 7.48 -8.69
C SER A 30 -8.50 6.00 -8.33
N PRO A 31 -8.23 5.08 -9.27
CA PRO A 31 -7.94 3.68 -9.00
C PRO A 31 -6.52 3.45 -8.48
N PHE A 32 -5.71 4.51 -8.38
CA PHE A 32 -4.31 4.46 -7.97
C PHE A 32 -4.03 5.41 -6.83
N TYR A 33 -3.03 5.07 -6.02
CA TYR A 33 -2.38 5.91 -5.04
C TYR A 33 -0.85 5.73 -5.16
N ARG A 34 -0.06 6.37 -4.30
CA ARG A 34 1.40 6.21 -4.28
C ARG A 34 1.88 5.90 -2.87
N GLY A 35 3.03 5.23 -2.77
CA GLY A 35 3.84 5.28 -1.58
C GLY A 35 4.63 6.59 -1.54
N GLN A 36 4.90 7.07 -0.34
CA GLN A 36 5.82 8.20 -0.13
C GLN A 36 6.93 7.80 0.84
N ILE A 37 8.12 8.31 0.58
CA ILE A 37 9.29 8.21 1.46
C ILE A 37 9.46 9.57 2.12
N MET A 38 9.52 9.56 3.44
CA MET A 38 9.55 10.77 4.28
C MET A 38 10.80 10.79 5.15
N ALA A 39 11.22 11.98 5.57
CA ALA A 39 12.28 12.19 6.52
C ALA A 39 11.95 13.32 7.49
N GLY A 40 12.56 13.31 8.67
CA GLY A 40 12.56 14.46 9.56
C GLY A 40 13.33 15.63 8.94
N VAL A 41 12.84 16.86 9.09
CA VAL A 41 13.47 18.05 8.45
C VAL A 41 14.89 18.29 8.98
N ASN A 42 15.18 17.89 10.21
CA ASN A 42 16.47 18.12 10.87
C ASN A 42 17.50 17.00 10.59
N THR A 43 17.17 15.99 9.78
CA THR A 43 18.04 14.83 9.50
C THR A 43 19.11 15.09 8.43
N GLY A 44 19.00 16.20 7.70
CA GLY A 44 19.84 16.50 6.54
C GLY A 44 19.47 15.73 5.27
N ILE A 45 18.50 14.83 5.31
CA ILE A 45 18.08 13.97 4.18
C ILE A 45 17.27 14.80 3.18
N ASN A 46 17.70 14.90 1.93
CA ASN A 46 17.02 15.65 0.86
C ASN A 46 16.69 14.77 -0.37
N ASN A 47 17.35 13.63 -0.51
CA ASN A 47 17.14 12.67 -1.59
C ASN A 47 17.27 11.23 -1.09
N LEU A 48 17.03 10.24 -1.95
CA LEU A 48 17.06 8.82 -1.57
C LEU A 48 18.46 8.34 -1.14
N ALA A 49 19.54 8.89 -1.71
CA ALA A 49 20.89 8.47 -1.37
C ALA A 49 21.28 8.89 0.06
N ASP A 50 20.70 9.97 0.57
CA ASP A 50 20.99 10.49 1.91
C ASP A 50 20.48 9.58 3.04
N PHE A 51 19.67 8.56 2.71
CA PHE A 51 19.26 7.54 3.69
C PHE A 51 20.33 6.48 3.99
N LYS A 52 21.48 6.51 3.28
CA LYS A 52 22.57 5.61 3.59
C LYS A 52 22.99 5.78 5.05
N ASP A 53 23.14 4.64 5.75
CA ASP A 53 23.53 4.57 7.17
C ASP A 53 22.56 5.28 8.15
N LYS A 54 21.31 5.56 7.72
CA LYS A 54 20.24 6.15 8.53
C LYS A 54 19.31 5.09 9.12
N THR A 55 18.48 5.50 10.08
CA THR A 55 17.40 4.65 10.61
C THR A 55 16.11 4.85 9.80
N PHE A 56 15.43 3.75 9.45
CA PHE A 56 14.27 3.78 8.56
C PHE A 56 13.11 2.93 9.09
N ALA A 57 11.89 3.47 9.04
CA ALA A 57 10.67 2.77 9.43
C ALA A 57 9.87 2.31 8.22
N PHE A 58 9.56 1.02 8.19
CA PHE A 58 8.53 0.41 7.34
C PHE A 58 7.27 0.12 8.13
N VAL A 59 6.14 -0.04 7.45
CA VAL A 59 4.85 -0.35 8.10
C VAL A 59 4.83 -1.80 8.58
N ASP A 60 4.78 -2.74 7.67
CA ASP A 60 4.79 -4.19 7.88
C ASP A 60 5.24 -4.91 6.59
N PRO A 61 5.63 -6.19 6.66
CA PRO A 61 6.13 -6.92 5.49
C PRO A 61 5.15 -7.04 4.31
N ALA A 62 3.84 -7.06 4.57
CA ALA A 62 2.79 -7.19 3.54
C ALA A 62 2.28 -5.83 3.02
N SER A 63 2.77 -4.72 3.58
CA SER A 63 2.35 -3.37 3.14
C SER A 63 2.90 -3.03 1.77
N THR A 64 2.02 -2.66 0.85
CA THR A 64 2.40 -2.25 -0.51
C THR A 64 3.14 -0.92 -0.49
N SER A 65 2.52 0.14 0.03
CA SER A 65 3.07 1.51 0.04
C SER A 65 4.06 1.78 1.17
N GLY A 66 3.95 1.04 2.27
CA GLY A 66 4.84 1.20 3.43
C GLY A 66 6.03 0.24 3.45
N HIS A 67 6.17 -0.68 2.49
CA HIS A 67 7.30 -1.61 2.42
C HIS A 67 7.67 -2.01 0.99
N LEU A 68 6.79 -2.74 0.26
CA LEU A 68 7.13 -3.36 -1.03
C LEU A 68 7.63 -2.34 -2.06
N TYR A 69 6.82 -1.33 -2.37
CA TYR A 69 7.15 -0.33 -3.39
C TYR A 69 8.32 0.59 -3.00
N PRO A 70 8.41 1.09 -1.76
CA PRO A 70 9.61 1.80 -1.29
C PRO A 70 10.90 0.99 -1.44
N LYS A 71 10.90 -0.29 -1.07
CA LYS A 71 12.06 -1.17 -1.27
C LYS A 71 12.37 -1.39 -2.75
N SER A 72 11.36 -1.66 -3.57
CA SER A 72 11.50 -1.80 -5.02
C SER A 72 12.09 -0.52 -5.65
N LEU A 73 11.64 0.66 -5.21
CA LEU A 73 12.20 1.94 -5.65
C LEU A 73 13.68 2.05 -5.28
N LEU A 74 14.09 1.70 -4.06
CA LEU A 74 15.49 1.72 -3.66
C LEU A 74 16.34 0.78 -4.52
N VAL A 75 15.89 -0.46 -4.74
CA VAL A 75 16.58 -1.44 -5.60
C VAL A 75 16.70 -0.91 -7.03
N SER A 76 15.65 -0.32 -7.60
CA SER A 76 15.68 0.26 -8.95
C SER A 76 16.66 1.45 -9.10
N LYS A 77 17.04 2.07 -7.98
CA LYS A 77 18.05 3.13 -7.90
C LYS A 77 19.45 2.61 -7.57
N GLY A 78 19.63 1.30 -7.48
CA GLY A 78 20.91 0.66 -7.19
C GLY A 78 21.27 0.56 -5.70
N PHE A 79 20.31 0.84 -4.81
CA PHE A 79 20.53 0.68 -3.37
C PHE A 79 20.04 -0.69 -2.91
N ASP A 80 20.89 -1.45 -2.21
CA ASP A 80 20.47 -2.72 -1.57
C ASP A 80 19.88 -2.44 -0.18
N PRO A 81 18.56 -2.56 0.01
CA PRO A 81 17.91 -2.26 1.27
C PRO A 81 18.39 -3.10 2.47
N LYS A 82 19.09 -4.22 2.22
CA LYS A 82 19.62 -5.08 3.29
C LYS A 82 20.81 -4.47 4.01
N VAL A 83 21.58 -3.65 3.29
CA VAL A 83 22.83 -3.03 3.79
C VAL A 83 22.84 -1.51 3.70
N PHE A 84 21.79 -0.93 3.10
CA PHE A 84 21.71 0.50 2.84
C PHE A 84 21.43 1.32 4.10
N PHE A 85 20.56 0.81 4.97
CA PHE A 85 20.20 1.45 6.22
C PHE A 85 21.09 0.96 7.36
N ASN A 86 21.42 1.83 8.30
CA ASN A 86 22.02 1.40 9.57
C ASN A 86 21.05 0.48 10.34
N ARG A 87 19.76 0.86 10.38
CA ARG A 87 18.69 0.07 10.98
C ARG A 87 17.37 0.29 10.24
N ALA A 88 16.73 -0.79 9.83
CA ALA A 88 15.36 -0.76 9.31
C ALA A 88 14.42 -1.53 10.26
N VAL A 89 13.28 -0.94 10.60
CA VAL A 89 12.30 -1.51 11.54
C VAL A 89 10.89 -1.51 10.98
N PHE A 90 10.08 -2.49 11.39
CA PHE A 90 8.64 -2.49 11.16
C PHE A 90 7.93 -1.94 12.39
N VAL A 91 7.07 -0.93 12.20
CA VAL A 91 6.38 -0.23 13.30
C VAL A 91 4.87 -0.49 13.35
N GLY A 92 4.37 -1.37 12.47
CA GLY A 92 3.03 -1.96 12.51
C GLY A 92 1.91 -1.12 11.90
N SER A 93 2.07 0.19 11.69
CA SER A 93 1.04 1.02 11.06
C SER A 93 1.60 2.25 10.35
N HIS A 94 0.81 2.77 9.40
CA HIS A 94 1.15 4.00 8.66
C HIS A 94 1.30 5.21 9.57
N ASN A 95 0.41 5.35 10.56
CA ASN A 95 0.49 6.45 11.53
C ASN A 95 1.71 6.32 12.42
N ALA A 96 2.09 5.10 12.82
CA ALA A 96 3.29 4.86 13.62
C ALA A 96 4.56 5.29 12.87
N VAL A 97 4.66 5.03 11.56
CA VAL A 97 5.79 5.52 10.75
C VAL A 97 5.91 7.04 10.83
N VAL A 98 4.80 7.76 10.59
CA VAL A 98 4.80 9.23 10.63
C VAL A 98 5.17 9.76 12.02
N LEU A 99 4.62 9.15 13.08
CA LEU A 99 4.88 9.53 14.46
C LEU A 99 6.32 9.25 14.88
N SER A 100 6.90 8.12 14.48
CA SER A 100 8.30 7.80 14.79
C SER A 100 9.27 8.80 14.14
N ILE A 101 8.98 9.25 12.90
CA ILE A 101 9.76 10.33 12.26
C ILE A 101 9.56 11.65 13.00
N LEU A 102 8.32 12.00 13.31
CA LEU A 102 7.97 13.25 14.00
C LEU A 102 8.68 13.40 15.35
N LYS A 103 8.78 12.28 16.10
CA LYS A 103 9.45 12.20 17.41
C LYS A 103 10.97 12.06 17.32
N GLY A 104 11.53 11.83 16.12
CA GLY A 104 12.96 11.60 15.93
C GLY A 104 13.44 10.20 16.38
N GLU A 105 12.54 9.22 16.51
CA GLU A 105 12.87 7.83 16.85
C GLU A 105 13.55 7.12 15.66
N VAL A 106 13.24 7.59 14.43
CA VAL A 106 13.88 7.20 13.16
C VAL A 106 14.12 8.44 12.31
N ASP A 107 15.11 8.37 11.41
CA ASP A 107 15.45 9.47 10.50
C ASP A 107 14.42 9.62 9.38
N GLY A 108 13.84 8.51 8.95
CA GLY A 108 12.79 8.52 7.93
C GLY A 108 12.01 7.22 7.85
N GLY A 109 11.12 7.15 6.86
CA GLY A 109 10.26 5.98 6.70
C GLY A 109 9.35 6.08 5.49
N ALA A 110 8.57 5.02 5.25
CA ALA A 110 7.67 4.91 4.11
C ALA A 110 6.22 4.68 4.52
N SER A 111 5.30 5.34 3.82
CA SER A 111 3.86 5.21 4.04
C SER A 111 3.08 5.47 2.74
N TYR A 112 1.75 5.59 2.81
CA TYR A 112 0.92 6.05 1.70
C TYR A 112 0.89 7.58 1.58
N ASP A 113 0.52 8.09 0.43
CA ASP A 113 0.39 9.51 0.08
C ASP A 113 -1.01 10.07 0.49
N ASP A 114 -1.24 11.03 1.35
CA ASP A 114 -0.32 11.69 2.29
C ASP A 114 -0.64 11.29 3.73
N ALA A 115 0.10 10.32 4.27
CA ALA A 115 -0.17 9.76 5.59
C ALA A 115 -0.01 10.79 6.74
N ARG A 116 0.69 11.91 6.51
CA ARG A 116 0.83 12.98 7.50
C ARG A 116 -0.51 13.61 7.85
N ALA A 117 -1.44 13.69 6.89
CA ALA A 117 -2.79 14.22 7.12
C ALA A 117 -3.57 13.42 8.17
N ALA A 118 -3.33 12.10 8.25
CA ALA A 118 -4.01 11.23 9.22
C ALA A 118 -3.63 11.54 10.68
N VAL A 119 -2.42 12.05 10.93
CA VAL A 119 -1.95 12.41 12.29
C VAL A 119 -2.03 13.90 12.58
N ALA A 120 -2.23 14.74 11.57
CA ALA A 120 -2.21 16.19 11.68
C ALA A 120 -3.27 16.76 12.64
N LYS A 121 -4.39 16.06 12.82
CA LYS A 121 -5.44 16.46 13.77
C LYS A 121 -4.89 16.60 15.21
N ASN A 122 -4.02 15.68 15.60
CA ASN A 122 -3.43 15.66 16.95
C ASN A 122 -2.02 16.25 16.99
N PHE A 123 -1.34 16.33 15.85
CA PHE A 123 0.04 16.79 15.70
C PHE A 123 0.17 17.72 14.49
N PRO A 124 -0.40 18.93 14.54
CA PRO A 124 -0.45 19.85 13.38
C PRO A 124 0.94 20.27 12.87
N GLU A 125 1.97 20.20 13.70
CA GLU A 125 3.37 20.46 13.35
C GLU A 125 3.97 19.41 12.41
N VAL A 126 3.29 18.29 12.13
CA VAL A 126 3.79 17.21 11.28
C VAL A 126 4.20 17.68 9.89
N PHE A 127 3.44 18.59 9.29
CA PHE A 127 3.77 19.13 7.95
C PHE A 127 5.03 20.01 7.94
N LYS A 128 5.40 20.58 9.10
CA LYS A 128 6.61 21.39 9.25
C LYS A 128 7.84 20.55 9.64
N LYS A 129 7.63 19.42 10.35
CA LYS A 129 8.71 18.58 10.90
C LYS A 129 9.01 17.33 10.08
N VAL A 130 8.04 16.85 9.27
CA VAL A 130 8.20 15.67 8.43
C VAL A 130 8.00 16.06 6.97
N LYS A 131 9.08 15.98 6.20
CA LYS A 131 9.06 16.29 4.76
C LYS A 131 8.97 15.04 3.91
N ILE A 132 8.43 15.20 2.70
CA ILE A 132 8.43 14.17 1.67
C ILE A 132 9.74 14.28 0.90
N VAL A 133 10.42 13.15 0.72
CA VAL A 133 11.69 13.04 -0.01
C VAL A 133 11.45 12.48 -1.41
N SER A 134 10.58 11.48 -1.53
CA SER A 134 10.29 10.83 -2.83
C SER A 134 8.93 10.17 -2.81
N TYR A 135 8.39 9.91 -4.01
CA TYR A 135 7.21 9.09 -4.24
C TYR A 135 7.59 7.83 -5.01
N THR A 136 6.83 6.76 -4.78
CA THR A 136 6.90 5.55 -5.60
C THR A 136 6.13 5.74 -6.91
N GLN A 137 6.19 4.75 -7.79
CA GLN A 137 5.26 4.61 -8.89
C GLN A 137 3.82 4.45 -8.36
N ASN A 138 2.84 4.58 -9.26
CA ASN A 138 1.43 4.35 -8.96
C ASN A 138 1.20 2.92 -8.49
N ILE A 139 0.42 2.79 -7.43
CA ILE A 139 0.00 1.54 -6.81
C ILE A 139 -1.50 1.40 -7.05
N PRO A 140 -1.99 0.29 -7.60
CA PRO A 140 -3.42 0.03 -7.65
C PRO A 140 -4.02 0.02 -6.25
N ASN A 141 -5.22 0.56 -6.07
CA ASN A 141 -5.92 0.51 -4.79
C ASN A 141 -6.30 -0.93 -4.38
N ASP A 142 -6.83 -1.05 -3.16
CA ASP A 142 -7.34 -2.28 -2.58
C ASP A 142 -8.40 -2.93 -3.47
N VAL A 143 -8.68 -4.18 -3.22
CA VAL A 143 -9.68 -4.95 -3.97
C VAL A 143 -10.76 -5.54 -3.07
N VAL A 144 -11.92 -5.79 -3.67
CA VAL A 144 -12.85 -6.80 -3.20
C VAL A 144 -12.54 -8.09 -3.96
N ALA A 145 -12.24 -9.15 -3.23
CA ALA A 145 -11.91 -10.45 -3.78
C ALA A 145 -12.78 -11.54 -3.16
N VAL A 146 -12.94 -12.64 -3.88
CA VAL A 146 -13.67 -13.83 -3.43
C VAL A 146 -12.79 -15.05 -3.50
N ARG A 147 -13.14 -16.09 -2.71
CA ARG A 147 -12.43 -17.36 -2.78
C ARG A 147 -12.53 -17.99 -4.18
N LYS A 148 -11.50 -18.73 -4.55
CA LYS A 148 -11.54 -19.64 -5.71
C LYS A 148 -12.76 -20.54 -5.64
N ASN A 149 -13.39 -20.78 -6.78
CA ASN A 149 -14.58 -21.65 -6.90
C ASN A 149 -15.83 -21.14 -6.15
N LEU A 150 -15.96 -19.83 -5.90
CA LEU A 150 -17.25 -19.28 -5.50
C LEU A 150 -18.25 -19.45 -6.65
N ASN A 151 -19.50 -19.83 -6.33
CA ASN A 151 -20.55 -19.96 -7.34
C ASN A 151 -20.61 -18.70 -8.23
N PRO A 152 -20.52 -18.82 -9.56
CA PRO A 152 -20.46 -17.67 -10.47
C PRO A 152 -21.65 -16.72 -10.35
N ALA A 153 -22.87 -17.26 -10.14
CA ALA A 153 -24.06 -16.43 -9.95
C ALA A 153 -24.00 -15.63 -8.65
N LEU A 154 -23.43 -16.21 -7.57
CA LEU A 154 -23.23 -15.49 -6.32
C LEU A 154 -22.13 -14.43 -6.46
N LYS A 155 -21.03 -14.73 -7.15
CA LYS A 155 -19.97 -13.75 -7.45
C LYS A 155 -20.55 -12.55 -8.21
N GLN A 156 -21.39 -12.79 -9.20
CA GLN A 156 -22.03 -11.72 -9.97
C GLN A 156 -22.99 -10.89 -9.10
N LYS A 157 -23.81 -11.52 -8.25
CA LYS A 157 -24.69 -10.81 -7.30
C LYS A 157 -23.92 -9.95 -6.31
N ILE A 158 -22.79 -10.45 -5.79
CA ILE A 158 -21.90 -9.66 -4.91
C ILE A 158 -21.39 -8.42 -5.65
N LYS A 159 -20.91 -8.60 -6.87
CA LYS A 159 -20.40 -7.52 -7.72
C LYS A 159 -21.45 -6.43 -7.96
N GLU A 160 -22.62 -6.84 -8.41
CA GLU A 160 -23.74 -5.94 -8.70
C GLU A 160 -24.24 -5.23 -7.43
N GLY A 161 -24.40 -5.97 -6.34
CA GLY A 161 -24.84 -5.42 -5.05
C GLY A 161 -23.88 -4.36 -4.51
N LEU A 162 -22.56 -4.59 -4.58
CA LEU A 162 -21.56 -3.62 -4.15
C LEU A 162 -21.52 -2.39 -5.08
N LYS A 163 -21.65 -2.58 -6.40
CA LYS A 163 -21.74 -1.46 -7.36
C LYS A 163 -23.01 -0.65 -7.16
N TYR A 164 -24.14 -1.31 -6.87
CA TYR A 164 -25.38 -0.65 -6.53
C TYR A 164 -25.23 0.15 -5.22
N LEU A 165 -24.73 -0.47 -4.15
CA LEU A 165 -24.47 0.20 -2.87
C LEU A 165 -23.63 1.47 -3.04
N ALA A 166 -22.54 1.39 -3.83
CA ALA A 166 -21.66 2.53 -4.07
C ALA A 166 -22.34 3.72 -4.80
N LYS A 167 -23.48 3.47 -5.48
CA LYS A 167 -24.26 4.48 -6.20
C LYS A 167 -25.40 5.07 -5.38
N THR A 168 -25.83 4.39 -4.29
CA THR A 168 -26.86 4.96 -3.41
C THR A 168 -26.29 6.08 -2.56
N PRO A 169 -27.07 7.13 -2.19
CA PRO A 169 -26.61 8.22 -1.34
C PRO A 169 -26.06 7.72 0.00
N GLU A 170 -26.77 6.80 0.65
CA GLU A 170 -26.42 6.23 1.95
C GLU A 170 -25.16 5.35 1.85
N GLY A 171 -25.10 4.47 0.85
CA GLY A 171 -23.96 3.58 0.64
C GLY A 171 -22.69 4.34 0.25
N SER A 172 -22.79 5.33 -0.64
CA SER A 172 -21.70 6.22 -1.01
C SER A 172 -21.17 7.00 0.20
N LYS A 173 -22.09 7.54 1.03
CA LYS A 173 -21.73 8.22 2.28
C LYS A 173 -21.00 7.29 3.24
N LEU A 174 -21.51 6.07 3.43
CA LEU A 174 -20.90 5.07 4.30
C LEU A 174 -19.49 4.67 3.83
N LEU A 175 -19.35 4.32 2.55
CA LEU A 175 -18.06 3.94 1.96
C LEU A 175 -17.03 5.07 2.07
N LYS A 176 -17.45 6.31 1.85
CA LYS A 176 -16.58 7.49 1.99
C LYS A 176 -16.18 7.74 3.44
N GLN A 177 -17.11 7.64 4.38
CA GLN A 177 -16.83 7.91 5.80
C GLN A 177 -15.96 6.84 6.47
N VAL A 178 -16.22 5.57 6.19
CA VAL A 178 -15.54 4.45 6.85
C VAL A 178 -14.21 4.12 6.18
N TYR A 179 -14.16 4.15 4.87
CA TYR A 179 -13.02 3.65 4.09
C TYR A 179 -12.39 4.67 3.14
N GLY A 180 -12.89 5.91 3.08
CA GLY A 180 -12.43 6.93 2.12
C GLY A 180 -12.71 6.57 0.66
N ILE A 181 -13.66 5.66 0.41
CA ILE A 181 -13.95 5.13 -0.92
C ILE A 181 -14.91 6.05 -1.65
N SER A 182 -14.57 6.44 -2.88
CA SER A 182 -15.41 7.25 -3.76
C SER A 182 -16.11 6.45 -4.85
N GLY A 183 -15.77 5.16 -5.01
CA GLY A 183 -16.39 4.27 -5.98
C GLY A 183 -15.77 2.89 -6.02
N LEU A 184 -16.38 2.01 -6.84
CA LEU A 184 -15.92 0.66 -7.13
C LEU A 184 -15.97 0.42 -8.65
N ALA A 185 -14.93 -0.18 -9.23
CA ALA A 185 -14.80 -0.37 -10.67
C ALA A 185 -14.38 -1.79 -11.05
N ASP A 186 -14.65 -2.14 -12.32
CA ASP A 186 -14.22 -3.38 -12.95
C ASP A 186 -12.87 -3.16 -13.61
N LEU A 187 -11.77 -3.60 -12.98
CA LEU A 187 -10.44 -3.48 -13.57
C LEU A 187 -9.57 -4.64 -13.09
N ASP A 188 -9.06 -5.48 -13.99
CA ASP A 188 -8.25 -6.67 -13.63
C ASP A 188 -6.74 -6.53 -13.96
N ALA A 189 -6.37 -5.67 -14.91
CA ALA A 189 -5.03 -5.67 -15.50
C ALA A 189 -3.94 -4.93 -14.69
N PHE A 190 -4.27 -4.25 -13.60
CA PHE A 190 -3.34 -3.31 -12.95
C PHE A 190 -2.40 -3.91 -11.90
N TYR A 191 -2.51 -5.21 -11.59
CA TYR A 191 -1.76 -5.83 -10.49
C TYR A 191 -0.43 -6.47 -10.92
N ASP A 192 -0.13 -6.51 -12.22
CA ASP A 192 1.16 -7.02 -12.71
C ASP A 192 2.37 -6.22 -12.20
N PRO A 193 2.34 -4.87 -12.14
CA PRO A 193 3.44 -4.12 -11.53
C PRO A 193 3.70 -4.46 -10.05
N VAL A 194 2.67 -4.90 -9.33
CA VAL A 194 2.80 -5.34 -7.93
C VAL A 194 3.53 -6.68 -7.85
N ARG A 195 3.23 -7.61 -8.78
CA ARG A 195 3.96 -8.88 -8.91
C ARG A 195 5.42 -8.64 -9.28
N GLU A 196 5.67 -7.76 -10.25
CA GLU A 196 7.03 -7.41 -10.68
C GLU A 196 7.86 -6.82 -9.52
N ALA A 197 7.27 -5.93 -8.73
CA ALA A 197 7.93 -5.38 -7.53
C ALA A 197 8.27 -6.48 -6.50
N GLY A 198 7.37 -7.46 -6.31
CA GLY A 198 7.62 -8.61 -5.45
C GLY A 198 8.77 -9.49 -5.96
N LYS A 199 8.76 -9.82 -7.24
CA LYS A 199 9.82 -10.60 -7.90
C LYS A 199 11.18 -9.91 -7.84
N LEU A 200 11.23 -8.60 -8.08
CA LEU A 200 12.47 -7.79 -7.99
C LEU A 200 13.12 -7.90 -6.61
N LEU A 201 12.31 -8.05 -5.57
CA LEU A 201 12.79 -8.22 -4.19
C LEU A 201 13.07 -9.68 -3.82
N GLY A 202 12.93 -10.63 -4.75
CA GLY A 202 13.11 -12.06 -4.50
C GLY A 202 12.06 -12.64 -3.54
N LEU A 203 10.87 -12.05 -3.46
CA LEU A 203 9.81 -12.54 -2.59
C LEU A 203 9.15 -13.77 -3.21
N ASP A 204 8.92 -14.80 -2.39
CA ASP A 204 8.11 -15.96 -2.78
C ASP A 204 6.62 -15.51 -2.86
N LEU A 205 6.14 -15.37 -4.09
CA LEU A 205 4.74 -15.04 -4.36
C LEU A 205 3.84 -16.30 -4.38
N GLY A 206 4.39 -17.47 -4.11
CA GLY A 206 3.74 -18.75 -4.27
C GLY A 206 4.00 -19.31 -5.67
N HIS A 207 4.90 -20.27 -5.79
CA HIS A 207 5.03 -21.04 -7.01
C HIS A 207 3.75 -21.85 -7.22
N LYS A 208 3.14 -21.76 -8.41
CA LYS A 208 2.29 -22.84 -8.88
C LYS A 208 3.23 -24.04 -9.03
N GLU A 209 3.11 -25.02 -8.17
CA GLU A 209 3.52 -26.37 -8.55
C GLU A 209 2.71 -26.69 -9.81
N THR A 210 3.39 -26.75 -10.95
CA THR A 210 2.87 -27.41 -12.14
C THR A 210 2.73 -28.87 -11.74
N MET A 211 1.50 -29.27 -11.40
CA MET A 211 1.16 -30.68 -11.35
C MET A 211 1.22 -31.17 -12.80
N ASP A 212 2.34 -31.81 -13.15
CA ASP A 212 2.47 -32.69 -14.32
C ASP A 212 1.56 -33.92 -14.13
#